data_a550bd417e822991df5dfb75a71d045a
#
_entry.id   a550bd417e822991df5dfb75a71d045a
#
_cell.length_a   1.000
_cell.length_b   1.000
_cell.length_c   1.000
_cell.angle_alpha   90.00
_cell.angle_beta   90.00
_cell.angle_gamma   90.00
#
_symmetry.space_group_name_H-M   'P 1'
#
loop_
_entity.id
_entity.type
_entity.pdbx_description
1 polymer ?
#
loop_
_entity_poly.entity_id
_entity_poly.type
_entity_poly.pdbx_seq_one_letter_code
_entity_poly.pdbx_strand_id
1 'polypeptide(L)'
;RLLDTRFKLGMFDSPEKSKWGHLGKKDVDSKEHRALAREVAQKSIVLLKNKDGLLPLKDKFKKILVMGPVAANVNALLGNYNGLNSHLVTMLEGIIGKTEDKADISIDYVMGVGMYGESKQRGWTLGQAENADVVVACFGLDNAMEGEEGESVETIKGDRETIELPKWQLDYLQAAKERGTPIVLVLTGGSAIAFPREIADAILMVWYQGEEGGNAVADVIFGDAIPEGHLPVTFPKSTEDLPDFADYSMKNRTYRYIEK
;
A
#
# COMPACT_ATOMS: atom_id res chain seq x y z
N ARG A 1 28.72 0.91 -32.62
CA ARG A 1 27.64 1.26 -31.66
C ARG A 1 27.96 0.76 -30.25
N LEU A 2 28.23 -0.55 -30.02
CA LEU A 2 28.53 -1.08 -28.67
C LEU A 2 29.76 -0.42 -28.03
N LEU A 3 30.87 -0.29 -28.77
CA LEU A 3 32.07 0.40 -28.26
C LEU A 3 31.82 1.88 -28.00
N ASP A 4 31.09 2.56 -28.90
CA ASP A 4 30.73 3.98 -28.70
C ASP A 4 29.95 4.20 -27.39
N THR A 5 28.97 3.34 -27.09
CA THR A 5 28.24 3.38 -25.82
C THR A 5 29.17 3.16 -24.64
N ARG A 6 30.05 2.15 -24.69
CA ARG A 6 30.99 1.87 -23.60
C ARG A 6 31.98 3.01 -23.37
N PHE A 7 32.47 3.64 -24.44
CA PHE A 7 33.32 4.85 -24.30
C PHE A 7 32.56 6.01 -23.65
N LYS A 8 31.32 6.27 -24.08
CA LYS A 8 30.48 7.31 -23.49
C LYS A 8 30.16 7.06 -22.00
N LEU A 9 30.06 5.80 -21.61
CA LEU A 9 29.84 5.39 -20.21
C LEU A 9 31.12 5.41 -19.37
N GLY A 10 32.29 5.70 -19.98
CA GLY A 10 33.58 5.68 -19.27
C GLY A 10 34.04 4.30 -18.84
N MET A 11 33.54 3.23 -19.48
CA MET A 11 33.86 1.83 -19.09
C MET A 11 35.33 1.45 -19.30
N PHE A 12 36.07 2.21 -20.08
CA PHE A 12 37.51 2.03 -20.32
C PHE A 12 38.37 3.01 -19.52
N ASP A 13 37.77 3.93 -18.79
CA ASP A 13 38.47 4.86 -17.92
C ASP A 13 38.74 4.23 -16.56
N SER A 14 39.77 4.72 -15.87
CA SER A 14 39.96 4.34 -14.49
C SER A 14 38.83 4.90 -13.61
N PRO A 15 38.45 4.20 -12.49
CA PRO A 15 37.36 4.67 -11.62
C PRO A 15 37.50 6.13 -11.18
N GLU A 16 38.72 6.60 -10.98
CA GLU A 16 39.00 8.00 -10.55
C GLU A 16 38.61 9.05 -11.61
N LYS A 17 38.57 8.65 -12.89
CA LYS A 17 38.18 9.52 -14.01
C LYS A 17 36.69 9.48 -14.28
N SER A 18 36.00 8.45 -13.80
CA SER A 18 34.56 8.33 -13.94
C SER A 18 33.85 9.28 -12.99
N LYS A 19 32.85 10.00 -13.48
CA LYS A 19 31.97 10.84 -12.65
C LYS A 19 31.37 10.10 -11.45
N TRP A 20 31.10 8.81 -11.61
CA TRP A 20 30.43 7.95 -10.63
C TRP A 20 31.38 6.96 -9.94
N GLY A 21 32.69 7.01 -10.25
CA GLY A 21 33.68 6.05 -9.74
C GLY A 21 33.93 6.13 -8.24
N HIS A 22 33.49 7.18 -7.58
CA HIS A 22 33.57 7.36 -6.13
C HIS A 22 32.43 6.66 -5.37
N LEU A 23 31.36 6.24 -6.09
CA LEU A 23 30.25 5.54 -5.49
C LEU A 23 30.61 4.08 -5.16
N GLY A 24 30.11 3.59 -4.03
CA GLY A 24 30.39 2.23 -3.56
C GLY A 24 29.37 1.76 -2.53
N LYS A 25 29.68 0.70 -1.81
CA LYS A 25 28.77 0.08 -0.83
C LYS A 25 28.25 1.06 0.24
N LYS A 26 29.04 2.07 0.62
CA LYS A 26 28.65 3.08 1.60
C LYS A 26 27.50 3.97 1.13
N ASP A 27 27.30 4.05 -0.20
CA ASP A 27 26.28 4.89 -0.80
C ASP A 27 24.96 4.13 -1.01
N VAL A 28 24.97 2.78 -0.82
CA VAL A 28 23.78 1.95 -0.89
C VAL A 28 23.09 1.97 0.46
N ASP A 29 21.76 2.16 0.48
CA ASP A 29 20.92 2.16 1.70
C ASP A 29 21.45 3.16 2.76
N SER A 30 21.88 4.34 2.31
CA SER A 30 22.31 5.41 3.21
C SER A 30 21.13 6.06 3.92
N LYS A 31 21.40 6.79 5.02
CA LYS A 31 20.36 7.53 5.74
C LYS A 31 19.65 8.53 4.85
N GLU A 32 20.39 9.18 3.94
CA GLU A 32 19.87 10.14 2.98
C GLU A 32 18.94 9.45 1.97
N HIS A 33 19.31 8.27 1.48
CA HIS A 33 18.47 7.48 0.59
C HIS A 33 17.19 7.02 1.27
N ARG A 34 17.25 6.57 2.53
CA ARG A 34 16.06 6.21 3.30
C ARG A 34 15.15 7.40 3.58
N ALA A 35 15.72 8.55 3.91
CA ALA A 35 14.95 9.79 4.07
C ALA A 35 14.23 10.18 2.76
N LEU A 36 14.93 10.07 1.62
CA LEU A 36 14.33 10.30 0.31
C LEU A 36 13.24 9.26 -0.02
N ALA A 37 13.47 7.97 0.28
CA ALA A 37 12.48 6.92 0.09
C ALA A 37 11.20 7.22 0.89
N ARG A 38 11.32 7.65 2.15
CA ARG A 38 10.19 8.07 2.98
C ARG A 38 9.45 9.27 2.38
N GLU A 39 10.16 10.30 1.95
CA GLU A 39 9.57 11.48 1.31
C GLU A 39 8.80 11.10 0.03
N VAL A 40 9.39 10.27 -0.82
CA VAL A 40 8.73 9.78 -2.05
C VAL A 40 7.48 8.96 -1.71
N ALA A 41 7.57 8.08 -0.72
CA ALA A 41 6.44 7.31 -0.25
C ALA A 41 5.30 8.20 0.25
N GLN A 42 5.58 9.20 1.11
CA GLN A 42 4.59 10.18 1.59
C GLN A 42 3.88 10.89 0.43
N LYS A 43 4.64 11.39 -0.54
CA LYS A 43 4.11 12.13 -1.70
C LYS A 43 3.34 11.26 -2.69
N SER A 44 3.55 9.95 -2.69
CA SER A 44 2.83 9.01 -3.56
C SER A 44 1.48 8.58 -3.00
N ILE A 45 1.24 8.73 -1.70
CA ILE A 45 -0.02 8.33 -1.06
C ILE A 45 -1.18 9.16 -1.61
N VAL A 46 -2.24 8.46 -2.02
CA VAL A 46 -3.47 9.07 -2.56
C VAL A 46 -4.59 9.00 -1.55
N LEU A 47 -5.17 10.13 -1.19
CA LEU A 47 -6.37 10.21 -0.35
C LEU A 47 -7.62 10.04 -1.23
N LEU A 48 -8.23 8.86 -1.21
CA LEU A 48 -9.43 8.56 -2.01
C LEU A 48 -10.74 8.99 -1.33
N LYS A 49 -10.77 8.98 0.01
CA LYS A 49 -11.93 9.36 0.83
C LYS A 49 -11.48 9.85 2.20
N ASN A 50 -12.16 10.85 2.73
CA ASN A 50 -11.97 11.32 4.10
C ASN A 50 -13.29 11.93 4.63
N LYS A 51 -14.18 11.05 5.08
CA LYS A 51 -15.49 11.45 5.60
C LYS A 51 -15.33 12.21 6.91
N ASP A 52 -15.98 13.34 7.01
CA ASP A 52 -16.05 14.21 8.20
C ASP A 52 -14.67 14.59 8.78
N GLY A 53 -13.62 14.55 7.96
CA GLY A 53 -12.26 14.86 8.39
C GLY A 53 -11.71 13.85 9.41
N LEU A 54 -12.01 12.55 9.24
CA LEU A 54 -11.50 11.48 10.10
C LEU A 54 -9.96 11.52 10.17
N LEU A 55 -9.30 11.63 9.02
CA LEU A 55 -7.87 11.87 8.94
C LEU A 55 -7.56 13.38 8.98
N PRO A 56 -6.44 13.79 9.59
CA PRO A 56 -5.52 12.99 10.37
C PRO A 56 -6.10 12.60 11.75
N LEU A 57 -5.67 11.44 12.24
CA LEU A 57 -6.12 10.93 13.54
C LEU A 57 -5.63 11.82 14.68
N LYS A 58 -4.35 12.27 14.61
CA LYS A 58 -3.69 13.04 15.68
C LYS A 58 -3.94 12.40 17.07
N ASP A 59 -4.33 13.21 18.05
CA ASP A 59 -4.60 12.76 19.42
C ASP A 59 -6.10 12.56 19.69
N LYS A 60 -6.92 12.41 18.63
CA LYS A 60 -8.38 12.27 18.75
C LYS A 60 -8.81 10.93 19.35
N PHE A 61 -8.01 9.89 19.17
CA PHE A 61 -8.33 8.50 19.49
C PHE A 61 -7.30 7.93 20.47
N LYS A 62 -7.77 7.14 21.44
CA LYS A 62 -6.94 6.54 22.48
C LYS A 62 -6.70 5.05 22.27
N LYS A 63 -7.68 4.38 21.68
CA LYS A 63 -7.60 2.94 21.35
C LYS A 63 -7.65 2.76 19.84
N ILE A 64 -6.53 2.45 19.24
CA ILE A 64 -6.40 2.23 17.81
C ILE A 64 -6.22 0.74 17.58
N LEU A 65 -7.12 0.13 16.82
CA LEU A 65 -6.95 -1.23 16.36
C LEU A 65 -6.35 -1.21 14.94
N VAL A 66 -5.16 -1.75 14.80
CA VAL A 66 -4.59 -2.06 13.48
C VAL A 66 -5.05 -3.46 13.10
N MET A 67 -5.63 -3.62 11.92
CA MET A 67 -6.07 -4.94 11.43
C MET A 67 -5.71 -5.15 9.97
N GLY A 68 -5.72 -6.41 9.58
CA GLY A 68 -5.56 -6.81 8.18
C GLY A 68 -4.25 -7.52 7.87
N PRO A 69 -4.24 -8.27 6.75
CA PRO A 69 -3.13 -9.15 6.39
C PRO A 69 -1.89 -8.38 5.94
N VAL A 70 -2.05 -7.13 5.54
CA VAL A 70 -0.98 -6.28 5.03
C VAL A 70 -0.22 -5.55 6.16
N ALA A 71 -0.85 -5.35 7.32
CA ALA A 71 -0.32 -4.49 8.38
C ALA A 71 1.13 -4.84 8.81
N ALA A 72 1.43 -6.12 8.95
CA ALA A 72 2.75 -6.63 9.36
C ALA A 72 3.45 -7.43 8.24
N ASN A 73 2.99 -7.30 6.98
CA ASN A 73 3.54 -8.05 5.84
C ASN A 73 4.60 -7.24 5.12
N VAL A 74 5.86 -7.64 5.22
CA VAL A 74 6.98 -6.99 4.52
C VAL A 74 6.87 -7.10 2.99
N ASN A 75 6.27 -8.20 2.47
CA ASN A 75 6.09 -8.36 1.03
C ASN A 75 5.13 -7.33 0.43
N ALA A 76 4.21 -6.80 1.22
CA ALA A 76 3.30 -5.74 0.79
C ALA A 76 3.98 -4.35 0.66
N LEU A 77 5.24 -4.23 1.06
CA LEU A 77 6.06 -3.04 0.81
C LEU A 77 6.79 -3.12 -0.54
N LEU A 78 6.91 -4.32 -1.09
CA LEU A 78 7.80 -4.62 -2.22
C LEU A 78 6.98 -5.00 -3.46
N GLY A 79 7.30 -4.36 -4.59
CA GLY A 79 6.81 -4.82 -5.90
C GLY A 79 7.59 -6.05 -6.40
N ASN A 80 7.20 -6.57 -7.56
CA ASN A 80 8.00 -7.61 -8.24
C ASN A 80 9.41 -7.10 -8.56
N TYR A 81 10.36 -8.02 -8.70
CA TYR A 81 11.76 -7.73 -9.01
C TYR A 81 12.46 -6.82 -7.98
N ASN A 82 12.07 -6.93 -6.72
CA ASN A 82 12.69 -6.18 -5.64
C ASN A 82 14.10 -6.71 -5.32
N GLY A 83 14.95 -5.84 -4.78
CA GLY A 83 16.19 -6.22 -4.14
C GLY A 83 15.98 -6.62 -2.68
N LEU A 84 17.00 -7.23 -2.07
CA LEU A 84 17.03 -7.45 -0.64
C LEU A 84 17.37 -6.13 0.06
N ASN A 85 16.50 -5.68 0.96
CA ASN A 85 16.72 -4.52 1.80
C ASN A 85 16.99 -4.96 3.22
N SER A 86 17.93 -4.29 3.90
CA SER A 86 18.28 -4.56 5.28
C SER A 86 17.35 -3.90 6.30
N HIS A 87 16.48 -2.99 5.83
CA HIS A 87 15.60 -2.19 6.67
C HIS A 87 14.23 -2.03 5.99
N LEU A 88 13.24 -2.70 6.52
CA LEU A 88 11.85 -2.64 6.02
C LEU A 88 10.95 -2.29 7.20
N VAL A 89 10.22 -1.21 7.11
CA VAL A 89 9.26 -0.78 8.13
C VAL A 89 7.85 -1.09 7.68
N THR A 90 7.19 -2.03 8.33
CA THR A 90 5.79 -2.38 8.07
C THR A 90 4.84 -1.28 8.55
N MET A 91 3.60 -1.29 8.08
CA MET A 91 2.60 -0.31 8.50
C MET A 91 2.34 -0.36 10.00
N LEU A 92 2.31 -1.57 10.58
CA LEU A 92 2.16 -1.76 12.02
C LEU A 92 3.33 -1.13 12.80
N GLU A 93 4.56 -1.38 12.38
CA GLU A 93 5.75 -0.79 13.02
C GLU A 93 5.76 0.74 12.92
N GLY A 94 5.43 1.29 11.76
CA GLY A 94 5.31 2.74 11.57
C GLY A 94 4.26 3.38 12.47
N ILE A 95 3.08 2.76 12.62
CA ILE A 95 2.01 3.22 13.49
C ILE A 95 2.43 3.15 14.96
N ILE A 96 3.04 2.04 15.40
CA ILE A 96 3.57 1.88 16.76
C ILE A 96 4.62 2.96 17.04
N GLY A 97 5.59 3.15 16.14
CA GLY A 97 6.64 4.15 16.30
C GLY A 97 6.12 5.59 16.47
N LYS A 98 4.96 5.92 15.84
CA LYS A 98 4.31 7.24 16.01
C LYS A 98 3.63 7.44 17.36
N THR A 99 3.37 6.37 18.07
CA THR A 99 2.64 6.40 19.35
C THR A 99 3.50 6.00 20.55
N GLU A 100 4.76 5.62 20.33
CA GLU A 100 5.67 5.13 21.36
C GLU A 100 5.83 6.10 22.54
N ASP A 101 5.92 7.39 22.26
CA ASP A 101 6.05 8.45 23.28
C ASP A 101 4.69 8.94 23.84
N LYS A 102 3.56 8.36 23.40
CA LYS A 102 2.21 8.76 23.77
C LYS A 102 1.58 7.76 24.72
N ALA A 103 1.85 7.90 26.03
CA ALA A 103 1.43 6.96 27.06
C ALA A 103 -0.10 6.75 27.17
N ASP A 104 -0.90 7.62 26.58
CA ASP A 104 -2.37 7.58 26.60
C ASP A 104 -3.01 6.97 25.34
N ILE A 105 -2.17 6.51 24.39
CA ILE A 105 -2.62 5.81 23.18
C ILE A 105 -2.24 4.33 23.29
N SER A 106 -3.21 3.44 23.09
CA SER A 106 -2.98 2.01 22.96
C SER A 106 -3.15 1.55 21.51
N ILE A 107 -2.25 0.72 21.06
CA ILE A 107 -2.32 0.06 19.75
C ILE A 107 -2.53 -1.43 19.98
N ASP A 108 -3.62 -1.95 19.48
CA ASP A 108 -3.87 -3.38 19.39
C ASP A 108 -3.72 -3.84 17.92
N TYR A 109 -3.30 -5.07 17.71
CA TYR A 109 -3.17 -5.64 16.37
C TYR A 109 -3.85 -7.00 16.26
N VAL A 110 -4.61 -7.18 15.18
CA VAL A 110 -5.14 -8.48 14.75
C VAL A 110 -4.99 -8.63 13.24
N MET A 111 -4.49 -9.75 12.76
CA MET A 111 -4.47 -10.01 11.32
C MET A 111 -5.89 -10.15 10.74
N GLY A 112 -6.79 -10.79 11.50
CA GLY A 112 -8.22 -10.92 11.18
C GLY A 112 -8.52 -11.90 10.04
N VAL A 113 -7.89 -11.72 8.90
CA VAL A 113 -8.00 -12.56 7.70
C VAL A 113 -6.62 -12.79 7.11
N GLY A 114 -6.39 -13.93 6.48
CA GLY A 114 -5.09 -14.21 5.85
C GLY A 114 -4.89 -13.44 4.55
N MET A 115 -3.64 -13.30 4.14
CA MET A 115 -3.29 -12.70 2.84
C MET A 115 -3.90 -13.51 1.69
N TYR A 116 -3.85 -14.83 1.79
CA TYR A 116 -4.25 -15.77 0.73
C TYR A 116 -5.49 -16.61 1.09
N GLY A 117 -6.31 -16.15 2.03
CA GLY A 117 -7.54 -16.86 2.40
C GLY A 117 -8.12 -16.47 3.75
N GLU A 118 -9.19 -17.13 4.13
CA GLU A 118 -9.92 -16.87 5.37
C GLU A 118 -9.14 -17.28 6.63
N SER A 119 -9.49 -16.69 7.76
CA SER A 119 -9.00 -17.05 9.10
C SER A 119 -10.09 -17.73 9.93
N LYS A 120 -9.70 -18.78 10.66
CA LYS A 120 -10.59 -19.46 11.63
C LYS A 120 -10.96 -18.59 12.84
N GLN A 121 -10.23 -17.53 13.11
CA GLN A 121 -10.43 -16.64 14.26
C GLN A 121 -11.27 -15.39 13.94
N ARG A 122 -11.96 -15.38 12.80
CA ARG A 122 -12.72 -14.24 12.28
C ARG A 122 -13.64 -13.59 13.34
N GLY A 123 -14.41 -14.39 14.08
CA GLY A 123 -15.37 -13.87 15.07
C GLY A 123 -14.69 -13.10 16.21
N TRP A 124 -13.62 -13.66 16.76
CA TRP A 124 -12.87 -13.01 17.83
C TRP A 124 -12.21 -11.71 17.39
N THR A 125 -11.55 -11.72 16.22
CA THR A 125 -10.85 -10.55 15.69
C THR A 125 -11.80 -9.40 15.34
N LEU A 126 -13.01 -9.71 14.83
CA LEU A 126 -14.06 -8.72 14.61
C LEU A 126 -14.59 -8.11 15.92
N GLY A 127 -14.65 -8.89 17.00
CA GLY A 127 -15.02 -8.38 18.33
C GLY A 127 -14.04 -7.33 18.88
N GLN A 128 -12.77 -7.36 18.46
CA GLN A 128 -11.79 -6.32 18.85
C GLN A 128 -12.13 -4.95 18.25
N ALA A 129 -12.75 -4.90 17.09
CA ALA A 129 -13.14 -3.65 16.46
C ALA A 129 -14.17 -2.87 17.28
N GLU A 130 -15.07 -3.55 18.00
CA GLU A 130 -16.08 -2.92 18.85
C GLU A 130 -15.47 -2.20 20.07
N ASN A 131 -14.27 -2.60 20.49
CA ASN A 131 -13.59 -2.06 21.66
C ASN A 131 -12.59 -0.94 21.32
N ALA A 132 -12.39 -0.65 20.03
CA ALA A 132 -11.50 0.39 19.55
C ALA A 132 -12.26 1.70 19.29
N ASP A 133 -11.55 2.83 19.39
CA ASP A 133 -12.09 4.13 19.01
C ASP A 133 -12.03 4.33 17.49
N VAL A 134 -11.03 3.73 16.84
CA VAL A 134 -10.83 3.73 15.39
C VAL A 134 -10.09 2.47 14.96
N VAL A 135 -10.41 2.00 13.76
CA VAL A 135 -9.73 0.88 13.10
C VAL A 135 -8.87 1.41 11.97
N VAL A 136 -7.58 1.03 11.94
CA VAL A 136 -6.70 1.18 10.79
C VAL A 136 -6.61 -0.18 10.10
N ALA A 137 -7.35 -0.31 9.01
CA ALA A 137 -7.50 -1.56 8.25
C ALA A 137 -6.51 -1.59 7.09
N CYS A 138 -5.46 -2.40 7.18
CA CYS A 138 -4.42 -2.56 6.17
C CYS A 138 -4.71 -3.79 5.31
N PHE A 139 -5.22 -3.55 4.10
CA PHE A 139 -5.69 -4.57 3.16
C PHE A 139 -5.14 -4.32 1.77
N GLY A 140 -5.34 -5.27 0.88
CA GLY A 140 -4.90 -5.14 -0.50
C GLY A 140 -4.12 -6.35 -0.99
N LEU A 141 -3.20 -6.10 -1.87
CA LEU A 141 -2.41 -7.10 -2.56
C LEU A 141 -0.95 -7.03 -2.11
N ASP A 142 -0.24 -8.12 -2.34
CA ASP A 142 1.22 -8.16 -2.36
C ASP A 142 1.70 -8.61 -3.75
N ASN A 143 3.01 -8.66 -3.94
CA ASN A 143 3.62 -9.02 -5.21
C ASN A 143 3.27 -10.45 -5.68
N ALA A 144 3.04 -11.39 -4.75
CA ALA A 144 2.65 -12.76 -5.08
C ALA A 144 1.20 -12.84 -5.58
N MET A 145 0.32 -11.95 -5.12
CA MET A 145 -1.07 -11.87 -5.58
C MET A 145 -1.20 -11.10 -6.89
N GLU A 146 -0.38 -10.08 -7.11
CA GLU A 146 -0.37 -9.39 -8.42
C GLU A 146 0.00 -10.36 -9.54
N GLY A 147 0.85 -11.34 -9.24
CA GLY A 147 1.30 -12.34 -10.19
C GLY A 147 2.17 -11.78 -11.29
N GLU A 148 2.51 -12.65 -12.22
CA GLU A 148 3.16 -12.37 -13.49
C GLU A 148 3.00 -13.61 -14.37
N GLU A 149 3.63 -13.67 -15.54
CA GLU A 149 3.58 -14.83 -16.40
C GLU A 149 3.95 -16.12 -15.63
N GLY A 150 3.10 -17.14 -15.72
CA GLY A 150 3.22 -18.39 -14.99
C GLY A 150 2.11 -18.59 -13.97
N GLU A 151 2.38 -19.36 -12.93
CA GLU A 151 1.42 -19.60 -11.85
C GLU A 151 1.51 -18.50 -10.79
N SER A 152 0.38 -17.91 -10.42
CA SER A 152 0.25 -17.03 -9.27
C SER A 152 -0.65 -17.66 -8.20
N VAL A 153 -0.75 -17.01 -7.05
CA VAL A 153 -1.60 -17.48 -5.94
C VAL A 153 -3.09 -17.52 -6.34
N GLU A 154 -3.53 -16.63 -7.22
CA GLU A 154 -4.94 -16.50 -7.59
C GLU A 154 -5.26 -17.12 -8.94
N THR A 155 -4.28 -17.20 -9.85
CA THR A 155 -4.53 -17.71 -11.20
C THR A 155 -3.41 -18.60 -11.71
N ILE A 156 -3.77 -19.57 -12.55
CA ILE A 156 -2.83 -20.46 -13.26
C ILE A 156 -2.16 -19.71 -14.44
N LYS A 157 -2.74 -18.56 -14.84
CA LYS A 157 -2.29 -17.78 -16.01
C LYS A 157 -1.31 -16.65 -15.66
N GLY A 158 -1.00 -16.47 -14.38
CA GLY A 158 -0.08 -15.46 -13.89
C GLY A 158 -0.77 -14.16 -13.50
N ASP A 159 -1.19 -13.35 -14.46
CA ASP A 159 -1.83 -12.06 -14.18
C ASP A 159 -3.21 -12.23 -13.53
N ARG A 160 -3.62 -11.22 -12.77
CA ARG A 160 -4.96 -11.16 -12.18
C ARG A 160 -6.03 -11.12 -13.28
N GLU A 161 -7.09 -11.92 -13.10
CA GLU A 161 -8.23 -11.94 -14.00
C GLU A 161 -9.28 -10.87 -13.66
N THR A 162 -9.27 -10.35 -12.43
CA THR A 162 -10.20 -9.33 -11.93
C THR A 162 -9.47 -8.20 -11.23
N ILE A 163 -10.09 -7.02 -11.15
CA ILE A 163 -9.55 -5.87 -10.41
C ILE A 163 -10.13 -5.73 -9.01
N GLU A 164 -11.04 -6.59 -8.60
CA GLU A 164 -11.65 -6.56 -7.28
C GLU A 164 -10.63 -6.88 -6.18
N LEU A 165 -10.86 -6.29 -5.01
CA LEU A 165 -10.20 -6.74 -3.79
C LEU A 165 -10.61 -8.20 -3.53
N PRO A 166 -9.70 -9.10 -3.10
CA PRO A 166 -10.02 -10.49 -2.85
C PRO A 166 -11.27 -10.66 -1.98
N LYS A 167 -12.16 -11.57 -2.40
CA LYS A 167 -13.48 -11.71 -1.78
C LYS A 167 -13.41 -11.92 -0.27
N TRP A 168 -12.49 -12.74 0.22
CA TRP A 168 -12.35 -12.99 1.66
C TRP A 168 -11.89 -11.74 2.44
N GLN A 169 -11.09 -10.86 1.83
CA GLN A 169 -10.70 -9.58 2.41
C GLN A 169 -11.90 -8.63 2.44
N LEU A 170 -12.65 -8.55 1.34
CA LEU A 170 -13.84 -7.72 1.22
C LEU A 170 -14.92 -8.13 2.23
N ASP A 171 -15.22 -9.43 2.33
CA ASP A 171 -16.20 -9.98 3.27
C ASP A 171 -15.80 -9.70 4.74
N TYR A 172 -14.51 -9.70 5.04
CA TYR A 172 -14.01 -9.36 6.37
C TYR A 172 -14.16 -7.87 6.68
N LEU A 173 -13.77 -7.00 5.74
CA LEU A 173 -13.93 -5.55 5.87
C LEU A 173 -15.40 -5.15 6.03
N GLN A 174 -16.30 -5.76 5.27
CA GLN A 174 -17.74 -5.52 5.40
C GLN A 174 -18.23 -5.88 6.81
N ALA A 175 -17.84 -7.04 7.31
CA ALA A 175 -18.18 -7.46 8.68
C ALA A 175 -17.55 -6.56 9.77
N ALA A 176 -16.36 -6.02 9.52
CA ALA A 176 -15.73 -5.04 10.42
C ALA A 176 -16.50 -3.71 10.41
N LYS A 177 -16.96 -3.25 9.23
CA LYS A 177 -17.77 -2.03 9.09
C LYS A 177 -19.09 -2.12 9.84
N GLU A 178 -19.73 -3.30 9.84
CA GLU A 178 -20.98 -3.57 10.57
C GLU A 178 -20.84 -3.45 12.10
N ARG A 179 -19.60 -3.43 12.63
CA ARG A 179 -19.33 -3.19 14.05
C ARG A 179 -19.51 -1.74 14.48
N GLY A 180 -19.58 -0.82 13.52
CA GLY A 180 -19.87 0.60 13.76
C GLY A 180 -18.67 1.49 14.13
N THR A 181 -17.51 0.92 14.38
CA THR A 181 -16.28 1.68 14.65
C THR A 181 -15.78 2.35 13.35
N PRO A 182 -15.34 3.62 13.36
CA PRO A 182 -14.79 4.29 12.21
C PRO A 182 -13.58 3.53 11.61
N ILE A 183 -13.53 3.40 10.29
CA ILE A 183 -12.47 2.67 9.60
C ILE A 183 -11.66 3.60 8.70
N VAL A 184 -10.34 3.59 8.89
CA VAL A 184 -9.35 4.09 7.95
C VAL A 184 -8.82 2.88 7.17
N LEU A 185 -9.16 2.79 5.88
CA LEU A 185 -8.67 1.73 5.00
C LEU A 185 -7.36 2.17 4.33
N VAL A 186 -6.32 1.38 4.52
CA VAL A 186 -5.00 1.53 3.89
C VAL A 186 -4.86 0.40 2.87
N LEU A 187 -4.85 0.75 1.59
CA LEU A 187 -4.82 -0.21 0.47
C LEU A 187 -3.44 -0.30 -0.15
N THR A 188 -2.93 -1.52 -0.29
CA THR A 188 -1.73 -1.84 -1.08
C THR A 188 -2.09 -2.49 -2.41
N GLY A 189 -1.28 -2.25 -3.42
CA GLY A 189 -1.38 -2.86 -4.75
C GLY A 189 -0.68 -2.02 -5.80
N GLY A 190 -0.30 -2.62 -6.92
CA GLY A 190 0.40 -1.96 -8.02
C GLY A 190 -0.52 -1.44 -9.12
N SER A 191 -1.81 -1.77 -9.07
CA SER A 191 -2.80 -1.47 -10.12
C SER A 191 -4.11 -0.96 -9.54
N ALA A 192 -5.13 -0.75 -10.39
CA ALA A 192 -6.47 -0.42 -9.94
C ALA A 192 -7.08 -1.56 -9.11
N ILE A 193 -7.73 -1.18 -8.00
CA ILE A 193 -8.46 -2.11 -7.13
C ILE A 193 -9.89 -1.63 -7.01
N ALA A 194 -10.86 -2.51 -7.33
CA ALA A 194 -12.28 -2.26 -7.19
C ALA A 194 -12.80 -2.76 -5.85
N PHE A 195 -13.56 -1.93 -5.16
CA PHE A 195 -14.24 -2.25 -3.90
C PHE A 195 -15.32 -1.20 -3.60
N PRO A 196 -16.35 -1.53 -2.78
CA PRO A 196 -17.34 -0.56 -2.35
C PRO A 196 -16.72 0.52 -1.46
N ARG A 197 -16.82 1.79 -1.84
CA ARG A 197 -16.22 2.91 -1.08
C ARG A 197 -16.87 3.15 0.27
N GLU A 198 -18.07 2.63 0.49
CA GLU A 198 -18.84 2.75 1.74
C GLU A 198 -18.25 1.90 2.85
N ILE A 199 -17.38 0.97 2.52
CA ILE A 199 -16.74 0.03 3.45
C ILE A 199 -15.84 0.71 4.50
N ALA A 200 -15.37 1.93 4.21
CA ALA A 200 -14.53 2.70 5.12
C ALA A 200 -14.90 4.18 5.16
N ASP A 201 -14.51 4.87 6.22
CA ASP A 201 -14.76 6.30 6.43
C ASP A 201 -13.62 7.17 5.87
N ALA A 202 -12.38 6.67 5.91
CA ALA A 202 -11.26 7.23 5.16
C ALA A 202 -10.55 6.13 4.38
N ILE A 203 -9.99 6.47 3.21
CA ILE A 203 -9.35 5.52 2.31
C ILE A 203 -8.07 6.13 1.75
N LEU A 204 -6.96 5.44 1.98
CA LEU A 204 -5.65 5.76 1.44
C LEU A 204 -5.23 4.64 0.47
N MET A 205 -4.84 5.00 -0.77
CA MET A 205 -4.13 4.10 -1.67
C MET A 205 -2.63 4.36 -1.50
N VAL A 206 -1.90 3.35 -1.05
CA VAL A 206 -0.51 3.51 -0.64
C VAL A 206 0.49 2.77 -1.52
N TRP A 207 0.03 2.00 -2.50
CA TRP A 207 0.86 1.25 -3.44
C TRP A 207 1.78 0.23 -2.76
N TYR A 208 2.96 -0.03 -3.33
CA TYR A 208 4.09 -0.76 -2.75
C TYR A 208 5.17 0.26 -2.36
N GLN A 209 5.21 0.63 -1.10
CA GLN A 209 5.84 1.84 -0.58
C GLN A 209 7.36 1.76 -0.37
N GLY A 210 7.95 0.56 -0.50
CA GLY A 210 9.37 0.36 -0.23
C GLY A 210 9.75 0.38 1.25
N GLU A 211 11.03 0.54 1.50
CA GLU A 211 11.65 0.33 2.83
C GLU A 211 11.06 1.17 3.97
N GLU A 212 10.69 2.41 3.70
CA GLU A 212 10.14 3.36 4.69
C GLU A 212 8.61 3.48 4.63
N GLY A 213 7.95 2.53 3.94
CA GLY A 213 6.52 2.59 3.68
C GLY A 213 5.65 2.72 4.92
N GLY A 214 5.92 1.94 5.96
CA GLY A 214 5.18 2.02 7.22
C GLY A 214 5.30 3.37 7.90
N ASN A 215 6.49 3.96 7.91
CA ASN A 215 6.71 5.30 8.45
C ASN A 215 5.96 6.37 7.64
N ALA A 216 6.01 6.27 6.31
CA ALA A 216 5.32 7.23 5.42
C ALA A 216 3.79 7.17 5.60
N VAL A 217 3.22 5.97 5.70
CA VAL A 217 1.79 5.76 5.95
C VAL A 217 1.40 6.32 7.33
N ALA A 218 2.19 6.05 8.36
CA ALA A 218 1.95 6.57 9.70
C ALA A 218 2.03 8.12 9.73
N ASP A 219 2.99 8.73 9.03
CA ASP A 219 3.09 10.19 8.90
C ASP A 219 1.81 10.82 8.35
N VAL A 220 1.22 10.20 7.32
CA VAL A 220 -0.04 10.67 6.73
C VAL A 220 -1.22 10.43 7.68
N ILE A 221 -1.31 9.25 8.29
CA ILE A 221 -2.41 8.92 9.21
C ILE A 221 -2.44 9.88 10.40
N PHE A 222 -1.28 10.23 10.97
CA PHE A 222 -1.20 11.12 12.13
C PHE A 222 -1.06 12.60 11.76
N GLY A 223 -0.85 12.94 10.49
CA GLY A 223 -0.87 14.32 9.99
C GLY A 223 0.47 15.04 9.99
N ASP A 224 1.58 14.29 10.06
CA ASP A 224 2.93 14.82 9.91
C ASP A 224 3.29 15.02 8.43
N ALA A 225 2.57 14.36 7.53
CA ALA A 225 2.65 14.55 6.09
C ALA A 225 1.25 14.68 5.47
N ILE A 226 1.17 15.41 4.38
CA ILE A 226 -0.05 15.56 3.58
C ILE A 226 0.01 14.57 2.42
N PRO A 227 -1.08 13.79 2.15
CA PRO A 227 -1.14 12.92 0.98
C PRO A 227 -1.28 13.77 -0.29
N GLU A 228 -0.21 13.87 -1.08
CA GLU A 228 -0.16 14.67 -2.30
C GLU A 228 -0.32 13.84 -3.58
N GLY A 229 -0.40 12.52 -3.46
CA GLY A 229 -0.47 11.60 -4.59
C GLY A 229 -1.77 11.72 -5.39
N HIS A 230 -1.70 11.36 -6.67
CA HIS A 230 -2.81 11.29 -7.59
C HIS A 230 -2.86 9.92 -8.26
N LEU A 231 -4.06 9.45 -8.58
CA LEU A 231 -4.20 8.19 -9.31
C LEU A 231 -3.63 8.36 -10.73
N PRO A 232 -2.67 7.51 -11.14
CA PRO A 232 -2.10 7.56 -12.50
C PRO A 232 -3.03 6.98 -13.56
N VAL A 233 -4.04 6.20 -13.13
CA VAL A 233 -5.03 5.54 -13.98
C VAL A 233 -6.41 5.66 -13.35
N THR A 234 -7.46 5.47 -14.16
CA THR A 234 -8.84 5.39 -13.67
C THR A 234 -9.04 4.11 -12.87
N PHE A 235 -9.67 4.22 -11.70
CA PHE A 235 -10.11 3.08 -10.89
C PHE A 235 -11.59 2.81 -11.17
N PRO A 236 -11.95 1.79 -11.98
CA PRO A 236 -13.33 1.37 -12.22
C PRO A 236 -13.97 0.81 -10.95
N LYS A 237 -15.29 0.73 -10.91
CA LYS A 237 -16.04 0.16 -9.78
C LYS A 237 -15.98 -1.36 -9.76
N SER A 238 -15.84 -1.98 -10.93
CA SER A 238 -15.77 -3.43 -11.11
C SER A 238 -15.00 -3.80 -12.37
N THR A 239 -14.62 -5.06 -12.50
CA THR A 239 -14.06 -5.63 -13.74
C THR A 239 -15.03 -5.51 -14.90
N GLU A 240 -16.35 -5.56 -14.66
CA GLU A 240 -17.38 -5.43 -15.68
C GLU A 240 -17.41 -4.05 -16.34
N ASP A 241 -16.89 -3.01 -15.68
CA ASP A 241 -16.77 -1.66 -16.23
C ASP A 241 -15.59 -1.50 -17.19
N LEU A 242 -14.73 -2.52 -17.31
CA LEU A 242 -13.60 -2.50 -18.23
C LEU A 242 -14.09 -2.74 -19.67
N PRO A 243 -13.55 -2.01 -20.66
CA PRO A 243 -13.82 -2.31 -22.06
C PRO A 243 -13.24 -3.65 -22.45
N ASP A 244 -13.75 -4.24 -23.55
CA ASP A 244 -13.20 -5.47 -24.12
C ASP A 244 -11.68 -5.38 -24.26
N PHE A 245 -10.97 -6.43 -23.85
CA PHE A 245 -9.51 -6.48 -23.89
C PHE A 245 -8.94 -6.25 -25.29
N ALA A 246 -9.63 -6.71 -26.34
CA ALA A 246 -9.24 -6.53 -27.74
C ALA A 246 -9.58 -5.14 -28.30
N ASP A 247 -10.35 -4.31 -27.61
CA ASP A 247 -10.69 -2.95 -28.05
C ASP A 247 -9.57 -1.95 -27.72
N TYR A 248 -8.76 -1.60 -28.68
CA TYR A 248 -7.69 -0.59 -28.58
C TYR A 248 -8.12 0.81 -29.03
N SER A 249 -9.41 1.08 -29.21
CA SER A 249 -9.92 2.37 -29.68
C SER A 249 -9.77 3.51 -28.67
N MET A 250 -9.43 3.23 -27.42
CA MET A 250 -9.40 4.17 -26.29
C MET A 250 -10.75 4.79 -25.93
N LYS A 251 -11.82 4.46 -26.63
CA LYS A 251 -13.17 4.92 -26.33
C LYS A 251 -13.64 4.25 -25.02
N ASN A 252 -14.28 5.04 -24.16
CA ASN A 252 -14.79 4.60 -22.86
C ASN A 252 -13.73 4.03 -21.87
N ARG A 253 -12.45 4.35 -22.06
CA ARG A 253 -11.36 3.80 -21.23
C ARG A 253 -10.93 4.67 -20.07
N THR A 254 -11.49 5.87 -19.91
CA THR A 254 -11.06 6.79 -18.85
C THR A 254 -12.25 7.41 -18.13
N TYR A 255 -11.98 8.03 -16.98
CA TYR A 255 -12.97 8.78 -16.19
C TYR A 255 -13.79 9.81 -16.99
N ARG A 256 -13.33 10.21 -18.17
CA ARG A 256 -14.04 11.15 -19.06
C ARG A 256 -15.33 10.58 -19.64
N TYR A 257 -15.48 9.28 -19.61
CA TYR A 257 -16.62 8.53 -20.17
C TYR A 257 -17.47 7.86 -19.10
N ILE A 258 -17.12 8.01 -17.82
CA ILE A 258 -17.81 7.39 -16.69
C ILE A 258 -18.55 8.48 -15.93
N GLU A 259 -19.82 8.29 -15.63
CA GLU A 259 -20.58 9.17 -14.75
C GLU A 259 -19.99 9.10 -13.33
N LYS A 260 -19.84 10.27 -12.70
CA LYS A 260 -19.22 10.41 -11.37
C LYS A 260 -20.14 9.92 -10.26
#